data_2d494bfeb37eaf5df86ec688136bbcd7
#
_entry.id   2d494bfeb37eaf5df86ec688136bbcd7
#
_cell.length_a   1.000
_cell.length_b   1.000
_cell.length_c   1.000
_cell.angle_alpha   90.00
_cell.angle_beta   90.00
_cell.angle_gamma   90.00
#
_symmetry.space_group_name_H-M   'P 1'
#
loop_
_entity.id
_entity.type
_entity.pdbx_description
1 polymer ?
#
loop_
_entity_poly.entity_id
_entity_poly.type
_entity_poly.pdbx_seq_one_letter_code
_entity_poly.pdbx_strand_id
1 'polypeptide(L)'
;LSPLTKHKTLGVCHFPTFFQSMEAPQHIVKLKPAAVELVDNTMITLARSNPAFRSIVDQCVKGEPAAILLVEFAGENRDEQMRRLQELVELMAERGLPGSVVEVIDPAVQREFWEVRKAGLNIMMSMKGDGKPVSFIEDCAVPLEHLAEYTDRLTQVFHKHGTKGTWYAHASVGCLHVRPILDMRRDGAEKIRAI
;
A
#
# COMPACT_ATOMS: atom_id res chain seq x y z
N LEU A 1 -7.84 25.37 -6.70
CA LEU A 1 -6.83 24.85 -5.75
C LEU A 1 -7.48 24.72 -4.39
N SER A 2 -7.49 23.51 -3.84
CA SER A 2 -7.96 23.28 -2.47
C SER A 2 -6.97 23.93 -1.48
N PRO A 3 -7.44 24.56 -0.37
CA PRO A 3 -6.55 25.10 0.64
C PRO A 3 -5.73 23.97 1.28
N LEU A 4 -4.49 24.29 1.65
CA LEU A 4 -3.64 23.34 2.38
C LEU A 4 -4.22 23.12 3.78
N THR A 5 -4.47 21.90 4.14
CA THR A 5 -4.94 21.52 5.48
C THR A 5 -3.82 21.72 6.51
N LYS A 6 -4.17 22.25 7.70
CA LYS A 6 -3.18 22.61 8.73
C LYS A 6 -2.69 21.42 9.55
N HIS A 7 -3.56 20.46 9.79
CA HIS A 7 -3.27 19.33 10.67
C HIS A 7 -3.49 18.01 9.94
N LYS A 8 -2.51 17.12 10.10
CA LYS A 8 -2.55 15.78 9.53
C LYS A 8 -2.16 14.75 10.59
N THR A 9 -2.77 13.56 10.48
CA THR A 9 -2.34 12.35 11.20
C THR A 9 -2.25 11.21 10.19
N LEU A 10 -1.35 10.27 10.42
CA LEU A 10 -1.14 9.12 9.57
C LEU A 10 -1.19 7.85 10.41
N GLY A 11 -2.09 6.93 10.07
CA GLY A 11 -2.11 5.56 10.56
C GLY A 11 -1.45 4.62 9.55
N VAL A 12 -0.45 3.85 9.98
CA VAL A 12 0.16 2.80 9.18
C VAL A 12 -0.41 1.47 9.63
N CYS A 13 -1.41 0.97 8.90
CA CYS A 13 -2.10 -0.28 9.22
C CYS A 13 -1.33 -1.47 8.63
N HIS A 14 -1.03 -2.48 9.45
CA HIS A 14 -0.27 -3.66 9.06
C HIS A 14 -1.18 -4.86 8.88
N PHE A 15 -0.96 -5.62 7.82
CA PHE A 15 -1.78 -6.78 7.49
C PHE A 15 -0.96 -8.05 7.35
N PRO A 16 -1.36 -9.16 8.00
CA PRO A 16 -0.68 -10.45 7.89
C PRO A 16 -0.92 -11.11 6.53
N THR A 17 -1.99 -10.75 5.81
CA THR A 17 -2.29 -11.24 4.47
C THR A 17 -2.60 -10.08 3.52
N PHE A 18 -2.25 -10.24 2.24
CA PHE A 18 -2.57 -9.26 1.22
C PHE A 18 -4.09 -9.13 1.02
N PHE A 19 -4.83 -10.24 1.12
CA PHE A 19 -6.29 -10.25 1.02
C PHE A 19 -6.94 -9.31 2.04
N GLN A 20 -6.53 -9.38 3.32
CA GLN A 20 -7.06 -8.50 4.37
C GLN A 20 -6.76 -7.03 4.10
N SER A 21 -5.58 -6.72 3.53
CA SER A 21 -5.24 -5.33 3.18
C SER A 21 -6.13 -4.77 2.07
N MET A 22 -6.64 -5.63 1.19
CA MET A 22 -7.55 -5.25 0.12
C MET A 22 -9.03 -5.27 0.53
N GLU A 23 -9.36 -6.01 1.58
CA GLU A 23 -10.70 -6.00 2.17
C GLU A 23 -10.94 -4.76 3.05
N ALA A 24 -9.92 -4.29 3.76
CA ALA A 24 -10.03 -3.20 4.72
C ALA A 24 -10.48 -1.84 4.15
N PRO A 25 -10.10 -1.41 2.92
CA PRO A 25 -10.44 -0.09 2.40
C PRO A 25 -11.93 0.24 2.41
N GLN A 26 -12.82 -0.70 2.09
CA GLN A 26 -14.28 -0.50 2.12
C GLN A 26 -14.82 -0.09 3.50
N HIS A 27 -14.11 -0.43 4.56
CA HIS A 27 -14.43 -0.07 5.93
C HIS A 27 -13.76 1.23 6.35
N ILE A 28 -12.47 1.38 6.01
CA ILE A 28 -11.65 2.53 6.37
C ILE A 28 -12.19 3.83 5.74
N VAL A 29 -12.69 3.79 4.51
CA VAL A 29 -13.24 4.99 3.83
C VAL A 29 -14.45 5.59 4.55
N LYS A 30 -15.16 4.81 5.38
CA LYS A 30 -16.28 5.30 6.20
C LYS A 30 -15.83 6.31 7.26
N LEU A 31 -14.55 6.26 7.66
CA LEU A 31 -13.93 7.23 8.56
C LEU A 31 -13.53 8.53 7.83
N LYS A 32 -13.79 8.62 6.51
CA LYS A 32 -13.51 9.79 5.65
C LYS A 32 -12.03 10.22 5.70
N PRO A 33 -11.07 9.31 5.44
CA PRO A 33 -9.67 9.69 5.32
C PRO A 33 -9.44 10.59 4.11
N ALA A 34 -8.36 11.38 4.15
CA ALA A 34 -7.89 12.18 3.03
C ALA A 34 -7.21 11.30 1.97
N ALA A 35 -6.57 10.21 2.39
CA ALA A 35 -5.94 9.22 1.52
C ALA A 35 -5.88 7.84 2.19
N VAL A 36 -5.98 6.78 1.38
CA VAL A 36 -5.64 5.40 1.76
C VAL A 36 -4.77 4.81 0.65
N GLU A 37 -3.49 4.57 0.96
CA GLU A 37 -2.50 4.10 0.00
C GLU A 37 -1.97 2.72 0.38
N LEU A 38 -1.97 1.79 -0.56
CA LEU A 38 -1.40 0.46 -0.39
C LEU A 38 0.09 0.44 -0.71
N VAL A 39 0.85 -0.29 0.10
CA VAL A 39 2.24 -0.70 -0.16
C VAL A 39 2.39 -2.17 0.16
N ASP A 40 2.84 -2.98 -0.79
CA ASP A 40 3.02 -4.42 -0.62
C ASP A 40 4.37 -4.77 0.06
N ASN A 41 4.51 -6.03 0.46
CA ASN A 41 5.73 -6.56 1.08
C ASN A 41 6.97 -6.40 0.17
N THR A 42 6.81 -6.54 -1.15
CA THR A 42 7.93 -6.39 -2.10
C THR A 42 8.53 -5.00 -2.01
N MET A 43 7.68 -3.98 -2.04
CA MET A 43 8.14 -2.59 -1.92
C MET A 43 8.72 -2.29 -0.54
N ILE A 44 8.11 -2.80 0.54
CA ILE A 44 8.63 -2.65 1.92
C ILE A 44 10.04 -3.23 2.02
N THR A 45 10.24 -4.44 1.53
CA THR A 45 11.54 -5.15 1.57
C THR A 45 12.60 -4.39 0.77
N LEU A 46 12.27 -3.93 -0.42
CA LEU A 46 13.19 -3.14 -1.26
C LEU A 46 13.52 -1.79 -0.61
N ALA A 47 12.55 -1.10 -0.01
CA ALA A 47 12.77 0.15 0.70
C ALA A 47 13.68 -0.04 1.92
N ARG A 48 13.50 -1.11 2.71
CA ARG A 48 14.38 -1.48 3.82
C ARG A 48 15.81 -1.79 3.38
N SER A 49 15.98 -2.34 2.18
CA SER A 49 17.32 -2.62 1.62
C SER A 49 18.05 -1.36 1.17
N ASN A 50 17.33 -0.25 0.97
CA ASN A 50 17.89 1.03 0.55
C ASN A 50 18.33 1.84 1.79
N PRO A 51 19.64 2.18 1.94
CA PRO A 51 20.13 2.95 3.07
C PRO A 51 19.41 4.29 3.29
N ALA A 52 18.94 4.93 2.22
CA ALA A 52 18.25 6.23 2.30
C ALA A 52 16.87 6.13 2.94
N PHE A 53 16.20 4.96 2.88
CA PHE A 53 14.84 4.77 3.38
C PHE A 53 14.74 3.83 4.59
N ARG A 54 15.79 3.06 4.88
CA ARG A 54 15.76 2.04 5.93
C ARG A 54 15.28 2.60 7.26
N SER A 55 15.87 3.71 7.72
CA SER A 55 15.56 4.29 9.03
C SER A 55 14.08 4.61 9.19
N ILE A 56 13.51 5.31 8.22
CA ILE A 56 12.09 5.72 8.29
C ILE A 56 11.15 4.54 8.12
N VAL A 57 11.50 3.56 7.27
CA VAL A 57 10.68 2.35 7.12
C VAL A 57 10.70 1.52 8.39
N ASP A 58 11.84 1.32 9.04
CA ASP A 58 11.94 0.58 10.31
C ASP A 58 11.22 1.30 11.47
N GLN A 59 11.12 2.62 11.42
CA GLN A 59 10.35 3.40 12.39
C GLN A 59 8.84 3.19 12.21
N CYS A 60 8.35 3.18 10.98
CA CYS A 60 6.91 3.18 10.66
C CYS A 60 6.34 1.79 10.39
N VAL A 61 7.16 0.82 10.00
CA VAL A 61 6.73 -0.54 9.66
C VAL A 61 7.27 -1.56 10.65
N LYS A 62 6.36 -2.22 11.37
CA LYS A 62 6.69 -3.24 12.37
C LYS A 62 6.58 -4.65 11.78
N GLY A 63 7.56 -5.50 12.11
CA GLY A 63 7.58 -6.89 11.64
C GLY A 63 7.69 -7.01 10.12
N GLU A 64 7.13 -8.10 9.60
CA GLU A 64 7.13 -8.46 8.18
C GLU A 64 5.68 -8.60 7.67
N PRO A 65 4.94 -7.49 7.53
CA PRO A 65 3.57 -7.55 7.04
C PRO A 65 3.53 -7.94 5.57
N ALA A 66 2.46 -8.62 5.15
CA ALA A 66 2.22 -8.90 3.73
C ALA A 66 1.94 -7.61 2.93
N ALA A 67 1.33 -6.63 3.59
CA ALA A 67 1.11 -5.28 3.06
C ALA A 67 0.83 -4.30 4.21
N ILE A 68 0.94 -3.00 3.90
CA ILE A 68 0.48 -1.92 4.77
C ILE A 68 -0.48 -1.01 4.02
N LEU A 69 -1.38 -0.38 4.76
CA LEU A 69 -2.17 0.77 4.29
C LEU A 69 -1.73 2.02 5.04
N LEU A 70 -1.39 3.06 4.29
CA LEU A 70 -1.16 4.40 4.80
C LEU A 70 -2.50 5.14 4.80
N VAL A 71 -3.04 5.45 5.97
CA VAL A 71 -4.33 6.12 6.14
C VAL A 71 -4.09 7.52 6.68
N GLU A 72 -4.24 8.53 5.83
CA GLU A 72 -4.06 9.93 6.21
C GLU A 72 -5.41 10.57 6.55
N PHE A 73 -5.48 11.23 7.69
CA PHE A 73 -6.56 12.17 8.03
C PHE A 73 -6.00 13.59 7.99
N ALA A 74 -6.75 14.52 7.39
CA ALA A 74 -6.32 15.88 7.22
C ALA A 74 -7.49 16.85 7.43
N GLY A 75 -7.24 18.00 8.06
CA GLY A 75 -8.26 19.01 8.35
C GLY A 75 -7.72 20.22 9.11
N GLU A 76 -8.62 21.09 9.53
CA GLU A 76 -8.29 22.34 10.23
C GLU A 76 -8.20 22.16 11.75
N ASN A 77 -8.75 21.10 12.32
CA ASN A 77 -8.78 20.84 13.76
C ASN A 77 -7.92 19.61 14.08
N ARG A 78 -6.89 19.81 14.92
CA ARG A 78 -5.96 18.75 15.33
C ARG A 78 -6.65 17.65 16.13
N ASP A 79 -7.49 18.01 17.09
CA ASP A 79 -8.13 17.03 17.97
C ASP A 79 -9.11 16.13 17.20
N GLU A 80 -9.76 16.67 16.17
CA GLU A 80 -10.59 15.89 15.26
C GLU A 80 -9.75 14.86 14.49
N GLN A 81 -8.58 15.24 13.98
CA GLN A 81 -7.72 14.29 13.26
C GLN A 81 -7.16 13.21 14.20
N MET A 82 -6.85 13.57 15.44
CA MET A 82 -6.44 12.60 16.46
C MET A 82 -7.56 11.63 16.81
N ARG A 83 -8.79 12.11 16.95
CA ARG A 83 -9.96 11.24 17.18
C ARG A 83 -10.19 10.27 16.02
N ARG A 84 -10.10 10.73 14.77
CA ARG A 84 -10.23 9.86 13.59
C ARG A 84 -9.13 8.79 13.53
N LEU A 85 -7.89 9.15 13.91
CA LEU A 85 -6.81 8.18 14.02
C LEU A 85 -7.11 7.12 15.07
N GLN A 86 -7.67 7.52 16.21
CA GLN A 86 -8.12 6.58 17.26
C GLN A 86 -9.28 5.68 16.78
N GLU A 87 -10.25 6.23 16.05
CA GLU A 87 -11.33 5.46 15.42
C GLU A 87 -10.77 4.42 14.42
N LEU A 88 -9.69 4.73 13.71
CA LEU A 88 -8.99 3.76 12.85
C LEU A 88 -8.36 2.63 13.66
N VAL A 89 -7.71 2.93 14.80
CA VAL A 89 -7.14 1.92 15.69
C VAL A 89 -8.23 0.97 16.21
N GLU A 90 -9.36 1.52 16.63
CA GLU A 90 -10.52 0.76 17.11
C GLU A 90 -11.11 -0.10 15.98
N LEU A 91 -11.33 0.45 14.80
CA LEU A 91 -11.81 -0.29 13.62
C LEU A 91 -10.89 -1.48 13.30
N MET A 92 -9.57 -1.29 13.31
CA MET A 92 -8.64 -2.37 13.03
C MET A 92 -8.68 -3.46 14.11
N ALA A 93 -8.85 -3.09 15.38
CA ALA A 93 -9.03 -4.05 16.48
C ALA A 93 -10.33 -4.85 16.34
N GLU A 94 -11.46 -4.20 16.02
CA GLU A 94 -12.74 -4.85 15.74
C GLU A 94 -12.68 -5.83 14.58
N ARG A 95 -11.83 -5.56 13.61
CA ARG A 95 -11.57 -6.46 12.48
C ARG A 95 -10.58 -7.59 12.78
N GLY A 96 -10.22 -7.79 14.05
CA GLY A 96 -9.33 -8.87 14.48
C GLY A 96 -7.84 -8.56 14.34
N LEU A 97 -7.47 -7.30 14.17
CA LEU A 97 -6.08 -6.84 14.02
C LEU A 97 -5.71 -5.81 15.12
N PRO A 98 -5.84 -6.17 16.41
CA PRO A 98 -5.47 -5.26 17.50
C PRO A 98 -3.95 -4.97 17.47
N GLY A 99 -3.58 -3.71 17.72
CA GLY A 99 -2.17 -3.29 17.72
C GLY A 99 -1.50 -3.25 16.35
N SER A 100 -2.28 -3.39 15.26
CA SER A 100 -1.75 -3.38 13.90
C SER A 100 -1.51 -1.98 13.33
N VAL A 101 -1.90 -0.92 14.02
CA VAL A 101 -1.74 0.47 13.56
C VAL A 101 -0.56 1.12 14.26
N VAL A 102 0.40 1.62 13.47
CA VAL A 102 1.43 2.56 13.96
C VAL A 102 0.92 3.97 13.72
N GLU A 103 0.79 4.72 14.81
CA GLU A 103 0.32 6.12 14.78
C GLU A 103 1.50 7.05 14.54
N VAL A 104 1.47 7.79 13.42
CA VAL A 104 2.51 8.73 13.02
C VAL A 104 1.94 10.14 13.11
N ILE A 105 2.24 10.83 14.23
CA ILE A 105 1.69 12.16 14.54
C ILE A 105 2.69 13.27 14.18
N ASP A 106 3.99 12.98 14.24
CA ASP A 106 5.04 13.94 13.89
C ASP A 106 5.00 14.28 12.39
N PRO A 107 4.80 15.57 12.03
CA PRO A 107 4.74 15.98 10.63
C PRO A 107 6.04 15.75 9.84
N ALA A 108 7.20 15.70 10.50
CA ALA A 108 8.47 15.40 9.84
C ALA A 108 8.54 13.93 9.44
N VAL A 109 8.17 13.04 10.36
CA VAL A 109 8.10 11.59 10.11
C VAL A 109 7.06 11.27 9.03
N GLN A 110 5.88 11.92 9.07
CA GLN A 110 4.87 11.77 8.02
C GLN A 110 5.43 12.12 6.63
N ARG A 111 6.07 13.30 6.50
CA ARG A 111 6.65 13.74 5.22
C ARG A 111 7.70 12.75 4.72
N GLU A 112 8.62 12.33 5.58
CA GLU A 112 9.68 11.40 5.23
C GLU A 112 9.12 10.04 4.78
N PHE A 113 8.11 9.53 5.46
CA PHE A 113 7.48 8.26 5.07
C PHE A 113 6.68 8.39 3.76
N TRP A 114 6.04 9.53 3.50
CA TRP A 114 5.41 9.81 2.21
C TRP A 114 6.42 9.87 1.04
N GLU A 115 7.67 10.32 1.28
CA GLU A 115 8.72 10.26 0.25
C GLU A 115 9.07 8.82 -0.14
N VAL A 116 9.04 7.86 0.80
CA VAL A 116 9.17 6.42 0.47
C VAL A 116 8.06 5.98 -0.49
N ARG A 117 6.81 6.36 -0.21
CA ARG A 117 5.67 6.01 -1.07
C ARG A 117 5.79 6.64 -2.46
N LYS A 118 6.20 7.90 -2.55
CA LYS A 118 6.44 8.60 -3.83
C LYS A 118 7.59 7.97 -4.63
N ALA A 119 8.64 7.54 -3.95
CA ALA A 119 9.77 6.85 -4.57
C ALA A 119 9.45 5.40 -4.99
N GLY A 120 8.24 4.90 -4.72
CA GLY A 120 7.84 3.50 -4.88
C GLY A 120 8.18 2.90 -6.23
N LEU A 121 7.89 3.61 -7.33
CA LEU A 121 8.25 3.14 -8.67
C LEU A 121 9.76 2.93 -8.83
N ASN A 122 10.57 3.91 -8.42
CA ASN A 122 12.03 3.82 -8.50
C ASN A 122 12.56 2.70 -7.60
N ILE A 123 11.99 2.54 -6.41
CA ILE A 123 12.33 1.45 -5.48
C ILE A 123 12.04 0.10 -6.13
N MET A 124 10.88 -0.11 -6.73
CA MET A 124 10.52 -1.36 -7.39
C MET A 124 11.41 -1.64 -8.62
N MET A 125 11.73 -0.62 -9.42
CA MET A 125 12.63 -0.77 -10.56
C MET A 125 14.08 -1.07 -10.19
N SER A 126 14.48 -0.83 -8.93
CA SER A 126 15.80 -1.20 -8.39
C SER A 126 15.97 -2.69 -8.09
N MET A 127 14.91 -3.50 -8.23
CA MET A 127 14.93 -4.94 -8.02
C MET A 127 16.09 -5.59 -8.79
N LYS A 128 16.87 -6.42 -8.11
CA LYS A 128 18.00 -7.15 -8.71
C LYS A 128 17.51 -8.34 -9.54
N GLY A 129 18.30 -8.77 -10.51
CA GLY A 129 18.00 -9.89 -11.39
C GLY A 129 17.34 -9.47 -12.71
N ASP A 130 17.05 -10.45 -13.58
CA ASP A 130 16.46 -10.24 -14.92
C ASP A 130 14.95 -10.04 -14.90
N GLY A 131 14.27 -10.56 -13.87
CA GLY A 131 12.84 -10.31 -13.65
C GLY A 131 12.61 -8.86 -13.20
N LYS A 132 11.78 -8.13 -13.95
CA LYS A 132 11.44 -6.74 -13.67
C LYS A 132 9.92 -6.56 -13.60
N PRO A 133 9.44 -5.60 -12.79
CA PRO A 133 8.03 -5.21 -12.81
C PRO A 133 7.67 -4.62 -14.18
N VAL A 134 6.72 -5.24 -14.88
CA VAL A 134 6.31 -4.82 -16.23
C VAL A 134 4.91 -4.23 -16.16
N SER A 135 4.75 -3.03 -16.71
CA SER A 135 3.52 -2.28 -16.75
C SER A 135 2.70 -2.64 -17.97
N PHE A 136 1.63 -3.43 -17.84
CA PHE A 136 0.65 -3.70 -18.88
C PHE A 136 -0.76 -3.99 -18.31
N ILE A 137 -0.87 -4.16 -16.99
CA ILE A 137 -2.14 -4.28 -16.27
C ILE A 137 -2.14 -3.14 -15.24
N GLU A 138 -2.37 -1.91 -15.68
CA GLU A 138 -2.31 -0.74 -14.79
C GLU A 138 -3.62 0.04 -14.81
N ASP A 139 -3.79 0.87 -13.75
CA ASP A 139 -4.90 1.77 -13.54
C ASP A 139 -6.27 1.06 -13.54
N CYS A 140 -6.30 -0.17 -13.00
CA CYS A 140 -7.55 -0.90 -12.82
C CYS A 140 -8.39 -0.22 -11.73
N ALA A 141 -9.56 0.29 -12.11
CA ALA A 141 -10.53 0.83 -11.17
C ALA A 141 -11.52 -0.27 -10.76
N VAL A 142 -11.50 -0.63 -9.49
CA VAL A 142 -12.30 -1.73 -8.94
C VAL A 142 -13.14 -1.20 -7.77
N PRO A 143 -14.46 -1.48 -7.72
CA PRO A 143 -15.28 -1.15 -6.55
C PRO A 143 -14.66 -1.72 -5.26
N LEU A 144 -14.72 -0.94 -4.17
CA LEU A 144 -14.00 -1.27 -2.93
C LEU A 144 -14.41 -2.64 -2.34
N GLU A 145 -15.67 -3.00 -2.47
CA GLU A 145 -16.20 -4.29 -2.03
C GLU A 145 -15.66 -5.49 -2.80
N HIS A 146 -15.09 -5.26 -3.99
CA HIS A 146 -14.53 -6.29 -4.86
C HIS A 146 -13.00 -6.31 -4.89
N LEU A 147 -12.32 -5.36 -4.22
CA LEU A 147 -10.86 -5.25 -4.25
C LEU A 147 -10.15 -6.54 -3.82
N ALA A 148 -10.57 -7.13 -2.71
CA ALA A 148 -9.95 -8.34 -2.18
C ALA A 148 -10.10 -9.52 -3.14
N GLU A 149 -11.31 -9.76 -3.66
CA GLU A 149 -11.56 -10.82 -4.62
C GLU A 149 -10.82 -10.61 -5.94
N TYR A 150 -10.84 -9.39 -6.48
CA TYR A 150 -10.16 -9.04 -7.72
C TYR A 150 -8.64 -9.29 -7.62
N THR A 151 -8.01 -8.79 -6.56
CA THR A 151 -6.57 -8.93 -6.38
C THR A 151 -6.15 -10.37 -6.10
N ASP A 152 -6.98 -11.15 -5.40
CA ASP A 152 -6.75 -12.57 -5.18
C ASP A 152 -6.83 -13.36 -6.49
N ARG A 153 -7.86 -13.15 -7.29
CA ARG A 153 -8.01 -13.80 -8.62
C ARG A 153 -6.85 -13.44 -9.55
N LEU A 154 -6.44 -12.17 -9.60
CA LEU A 154 -5.32 -11.76 -10.44
C LEU A 154 -3.99 -12.35 -9.94
N THR A 155 -3.80 -12.47 -8.63
CA THR A 155 -2.65 -13.14 -8.03
C THR A 155 -2.60 -14.63 -8.44
N GLN A 156 -3.75 -15.31 -8.46
CA GLN A 156 -3.85 -16.69 -8.93
C GLN A 156 -3.50 -16.82 -10.42
N VAL A 157 -3.90 -15.85 -11.26
CA VAL A 157 -3.49 -15.80 -12.67
C VAL A 157 -1.96 -15.69 -12.79
N PHE A 158 -1.33 -14.81 -12.01
CA PHE A 158 0.14 -14.71 -12.01
C PHE A 158 0.81 -16.03 -11.61
N HIS A 159 0.33 -16.67 -10.54
CA HIS A 159 0.88 -17.95 -10.08
C HIS A 159 0.71 -19.05 -11.14
N LYS A 160 -0.44 -19.12 -11.80
CA LYS A 160 -0.69 -20.07 -12.90
C LYS A 160 0.32 -19.91 -14.04
N HIS A 161 0.77 -18.68 -14.30
CA HIS A 161 1.76 -18.39 -15.35
C HIS A 161 3.20 -18.28 -14.81
N GLY A 162 3.46 -18.81 -13.60
CA GLY A 162 4.81 -18.90 -13.02
C GLY A 162 5.45 -17.56 -12.76
N THR A 163 4.65 -16.56 -12.33
CA THR A 163 5.12 -15.25 -11.93
C THR A 163 4.41 -14.75 -10.66
N LYS A 164 4.77 -13.58 -10.19
CA LYS A 164 4.11 -12.85 -9.12
C LYS A 164 3.98 -11.39 -9.48
N GLY A 165 3.02 -10.69 -8.90
CA GLY A 165 2.86 -9.26 -9.03
C GLY A 165 3.48 -8.49 -7.87
N THR A 166 3.79 -7.22 -8.10
CA THR A 166 4.00 -6.21 -7.05
C THR A 166 2.87 -5.19 -7.16
N TRP A 167 2.43 -4.70 -6.01
CA TRP A 167 1.19 -3.95 -5.88
C TRP A 167 1.39 -2.65 -5.13
N TYR A 168 0.84 -1.58 -5.66
CA TYR A 168 0.52 -0.38 -4.93
C TYR A 168 -0.79 0.20 -5.43
N ALA A 169 -1.49 0.97 -4.64
CA ALA A 169 -2.83 1.41 -4.99
C ALA A 169 -3.20 2.71 -4.28
N HIS A 170 -4.05 3.49 -4.96
CA HIS A 170 -4.90 4.49 -4.32
C HIS A 170 -6.14 3.76 -3.78
N ALA A 171 -5.97 3.09 -2.63
CA ALA A 171 -6.93 2.12 -2.13
C ALA A 171 -8.27 2.74 -1.73
N SER A 172 -8.29 4.04 -1.36
CA SER A 172 -9.54 4.76 -1.03
C SER A 172 -10.51 4.89 -2.20
N VAL A 173 -10.02 4.78 -3.43
CA VAL A 173 -10.83 4.92 -4.66
C VAL A 173 -10.78 3.68 -5.55
N GLY A 174 -10.16 2.59 -5.08
CA GLY A 174 -10.08 1.33 -5.79
C GLY A 174 -9.18 1.35 -7.03
N CYS A 175 -8.27 2.32 -7.16
CA CYS A 175 -7.33 2.38 -8.28
C CYS A 175 -6.08 1.57 -7.96
N LEU A 176 -5.86 0.50 -8.72
CA LEU A 176 -4.78 -0.47 -8.54
C LEU A 176 -3.68 -0.26 -9.57
N HIS A 177 -2.44 -0.23 -9.09
CA HIS A 177 -1.24 -0.34 -9.92
C HIS A 177 -0.59 -1.69 -9.67
N VAL A 178 -0.68 -2.59 -10.64
CA VAL A 178 -0.14 -3.94 -10.53
C VAL A 178 0.86 -4.20 -11.63
N ARG A 179 2.01 -4.76 -11.24
CA ARG A 179 3.08 -5.07 -12.18
C ARG A 179 3.58 -6.49 -11.98
N PRO A 180 3.26 -7.41 -12.90
CA PRO A 180 3.88 -8.73 -12.91
C PRO A 180 5.39 -8.62 -13.09
N ILE A 181 6.12 -9.51 -12.40
CA ILE A 181 7.59 -9.56 -12.49
C ILE A 181 7.96 -10.53 -13.59
N LEU A 182 8.43 -10.00 -14.73
CA LEU A 182 8.71 -10.77 -15.93
C LEU A 182 10.15 -10.59 -16.41
N ASP A 183 10.73 -11.68 -16.92
CA ASP A 183 12.02 -11.63 -17.65
C ASP A 183 11.74 -11.44 -19.14
N MET A 184 11.85 -10.19 -19.60
CA MET A 184 11.60 -9.83 -20.99
C MET A 184 12.67 -10.32 -21.98
N ARG A 185 13.80 -10.86 -21.48
CA ARG A 185 14.85 -11.49 -22.31
C ARG A 185 14.54 -12.95 -22.61
N ARG A 186 13.61 -13.57 -21.87
CA ARG A 186 13.25 -15.00 -21.99
C ARG A 186 11.79 -15.14 -22.42
N ASP A 187 10.92 -15.45 -21.49
CA ASP A 187 9.52 -15.83 -21.70
C ASP A 187 8.52 -14.70 -21.40
N GLY A 188 9.00 -13.50 -21.10
CA GLY A 188 8.14 -12.39 -20.68
C GLY A 188 7.07 -12.04 -21.72
N ALA A 189 7.42 -12.05 -23.02
CA ALA A 189 6.45 -11.73 -24.08
C ALA A 189 5.34 -12.79 -24.21
N GLU A 190 5.63 -14.07 -23.97
CA GLU A 190 4.64 -15.15 -23.94
C GLU A 190 3.70 -14.99 -22.74
N LYS A 191 4.29 -14.73 -21.57
CA LYS A 191 3.53 -14.50 -20.33
C LYS A 191 2.60 -13.29 -20.43
N ILE A 192 3.04 -12.17 -21.04
CA ILE A 192 2.18 -11.01 -21.30
C ILE A 192 0.93 -11.37 -22.10
N ARG A 193 1.07 -12.24 -23.11
CA ARG A 193 -0.07 -12.66 -23.93
C ARG A 193 -0.98 -13.66 -23.22
N ALA A 194 -0.44 -14.40 -22.26
CA ALA A 194 -1.16 -15.44 -21.53
C ALA A 194 -1.88 -14.93 -20.27
N ILE A 195 -1.38 -13.86 -19.68
CA ILE A 195 -1.97 -13.13 -18.53
C ILE A 195 -3.02 -12.14 -19.02
#